data_f613b0fd7b1465af403e0a1988a465bd
#
_entry.id   f613b0fd7b1465af403e0a1988a465bd
#
_cell.length_a   1.000
_cell.length_b   1.000
_cell.length_c   1.000
_cell.angle_alpha   90.00
_cell.angle_beta   90.00
_cell.angle_gamma   90.00
#
_symmetry.space_group_name_H-M   'P 1'
#
loop_
_entity.id
_entity.type
_entity.pdbx_description
1 polymer ?
#
loop_
_entity_poly.entity_id
_entity_poly.type
_entity_poly.pdbx_seq_one_letter_code
_entity_poly.pdbx_strand_id
1 'polypeptide(L)'
;FVLHHGNIRIWTNSHAPSKKTVLIFGGSSSDQMISYLGASYSRVVSIYGVGSWDPEIITQEQPDIVILQTNERFLVIPPAPHFNSLTVARQKIAGGHVTVRNDIAASLQQFADLGEEWYLSRHHSLSIVRK
;
A
#
# COMPACT_ATOMS: atom_id res chain seq x y z
N PHE A 1 -6.34 3.12 -14.42
CA PHE A 1 -7.02 3.16 -13.13
C PHE A 1 -6.72 1.91 -12.29
N VAL A 2 -6.70 0.76 -12.92
CA VAL A 2 -6.40 -0.52 -12.27
C VAL A 2 -4.91 -0.74 -12.04
N LEU A 3 -4.04 0.02 -12.69
CA LEU A 3 -2.59 -0.22 -12.76
C LEU A 3 -1.89 -0.11 -11.38
N HIS A 4 -2.29 0.82 -10.55
CA HIS A 4 -1.64 1.08 -9.27
C HIS A 4 -2.24 0.34 -8.06
N HIS A 5 -3.34 -0.39 -8.25
CA HIS A 5 -3.94 -1.19 -7.18
C HIS A 5 -2.94 -2.18 -6.59
N GLY A 6 -2.86 -2.21 -5.27
CA GLY A 6 -1.94 -3.08 -4.54
C GLY A 6 -0.53 -2.50 -4.33
N ASN A 7 -0.21 -1.32 -4.87
CA ASN A 7 1.04 -0.64 -4.54
C ASN A 7 1.03 -0.23 -3.08
N ILE A 8 2.19 -0.41 -2.44
CA ILE A 8 2.40 -0.07 -1.04
C ILE A 8 3.54 0.92 -0.95
N ARG A 9 3.35 2.00 -0.20
CA ARG A 9 4.38 2.96 0.14
C ARG A 9 4.49 3.09 1.64
N ILE A 10 5.72 3.10 2.15
CA ILE A 10 6.03 3.23 3.56
C ILE A 10 6.86 4.48 3.77
N TRP A 11 6.46 5.28 4.73
CA TRP A 11 7.18 6.46 5.19
C TRP A 11 7.48 6.33 6.67
N THR A 12 8.72 6.55 7.04
CA THR A 12 9.17 6.56 8.43
C THR A 12 9.83 7.88 8.78
N ASN A 13 9.51 8.42 9.96
CA ASN A 13 10.08 9.66 10.46
C ASN A 13 10.34 9.55 11.97
N SER A 14 11.59 9.30 12.35
CA SER A 14 11.98 9.19 13.75
C SER A 14 11.83 10.48 14.55
N HIS A 15 11.80 11.63 13.85
CA HIS A 15 11.66 12.97 14.44
C HIS A 15 10.22 13.48 14.50
N ALA A 16 9.25 12.68 14.02
CA ALA A 16 7.85 13.08 14.06
C ALA A 16 7.38 13.33 15.50
N PRO A 17 6.56 14.36 15.71
CA PRO A 17 6.02 14.69 17.04
C PRO A 17 5.11 13.60 17.59
N SER A 18 4.40 12.88 16.74
CA SER A 18 3.58 11.74 17.12
C SER A 18 4.27 10.42 16.77
N LYS A 19 4.34 9.49 17.73
CA LYS A 19 4.89 8.15 17.53
C LYS A 19 3.86 7.14 17.00
N LYS A 20 2.72 7.63 16.54
CA LYS A 20 1.63 6.81 16.00
C LYS A 20 1.90 6.33 14.58
N THR A 21 1.28 5.19 14.26
CA THR A 21 1.23 4.61 12.92
C THR A 21 -0.10 4.95 12.24
N VAL A 22 -0.02 5.48 11.03
CA VAL A 22 -1.18 5.77 10.18
C VAL A 22 -1.17 4.82 8.99
N LEU A 23 -2.29 4.15 8.76
CA LEU A 23 -2.50 3.27 7.61
C LEU A 23 -3.55 3.89 6.70
N ILE A 24 -3.24 4.03 5.41
CA ILE A 24 -4.12 4.63 4.42
C ILE A 24 -4.44 3.61 3.32
N PHE A 25 -5.71 3.37 3.10
CA PHE A 25 -6.19 2.71 1.89
C PHE A 25 -6.84 3.77 1.01
N GLY A 26 -6.23 4.06 -0.14
CA GLY A 26 -6.70 5.16 -0.95
C GLY A 26 -6.33 5.07 -2.41
N GLY A 27 -6.55 6.15 -3.12
CA GLY A 27 -6.18 6.31 -4.52
C GLY A 27 -5.02 7.28 -4.70
N SER A 28 -4.90 7.85 -5.90
CA SER A 28 -3.83 8.81 -6.23
C SER A 28 -3.78 10.04 -5.32
N SER A 29 -4.92 10.46 -4.78
CA SER A 29 -4.97 11.58 -3.83
C SER A 29 -4.32 11.24 -2.49
N SER A 30 -4.35 9.98 -2.06
CA SER A 30 -3.68 9.55 -0.82
C SER A 30 -2.16 9.61 -0.91
N ASP A 31 -1.60 9.47 -2.11
CA ASP A 31 -0.15 9.58 -2.33
C ASP A 31 0.39 10.95 -1.94
N GLN A 32 -0.40 12.00 -2.15
CA GLN A 32 -0.02 13.36 -1.75
C GLN A 32 -0.14 13.56 -0.24
N MET A 33 -1.01 12.81 0.43
CA MET A 33 -1.18 12.90 1.89
C MET A 33 0.01 12.34 2.65
N ILE A 34 0.75 11.39 2.09
CA ILE A 34 1.85 10.69 2.76
C ILE A 34 2.89 11.67 3.30
N SER A 35 3.32 12.65 2.49
CA SER A 35 4.34 13.61 2.89
C SER A 35 3.90 14.50 4.05
N TYR A 36 2.63 14.94 4.03
CA TYR A 36 2.06 15.77 5.10
C TYR A 36 1.88 14.96 6.39
N LEU A 37 1.33 13.76 6.29
CA LEU A 37 1.15 12.88 7.44
C LEU A 37 2.49 12.41 7.99
N GLY A 38 3.47 12.14 7.13
CA GLY A 38 4.82 11.76 7.53
C GLY A 38 5.60 12.86 8.26
N ALA A 39 5.21 14.12 8.12
CA ALA A 39 5.74 15.21 8.94
C ALA A 39 5.24 15.12 10.39
N SER A 40 4.05 14.60 10.61
CA SER A 40 3.38 14.57 11.92
C SER A 40 3.45 13.21 12.62
N TYR A 41 3.51 12.11 11.88
CA TYR A 41 3.47 10.74 12.39
C TYR A 41 4.75 9.98 12.09
N SER A 42 5.17 9.12 13.03
CA SER A 42 6.42 8.38 12.90
C SER A 42 6.40 7.30 11.81
N ARG A 43 5.21 6.79 11.48
CA ARG A 43 5.03 5.80 10.43
C ARG A 43 3.74 6.05 9.66
N VAL A 44 3.83 6.07 8.34
CA VAL A 44 2.68 6.15 7.43
C VAL A 44 2.82 5.05 6.39
N VAL A 45 1.82 4.20 6.28
CA VAL A 45 1.75 3.15 5.27
C VAL A 45 0.55 3.43 4.37
N SER A 46 0.79 3.56 3.08
CA SER A 46 -0.27 3.84 2.10
C SER A 46 -0.37 2.70 1.10
N ILE A 47 -1.58 2.18 0.95
CA ILE A 47 -1.91 1.12 0.02
C ILE A 47 -2.88 1.66 -1.03
N TYR A 48 -2.53 1.49 -2.30
CA TYR A 48 -3.42 1.84 -3.39
C TYR A 48 -4.52 0.78 -3.54
N GLY A 49 -5.69 1.07 -2.98
CA GLY A 49 -6.83 0.14 -2.98
C GLY A 49 -8.12 0.90 -2.79
N VAL A 50 -8.54 1.66 -3.80
CA VAL A 50 -9.68 2.58 -3.74
C VAL A 50 -10.93 1.91 -3.17
N GLY A 51 -11.40 2.42 -2.04
CA GLY A 51 -12.62 1.93 -1.39
C GLY A 51 -12.51 0.53 -0.76
N SER A 52 -11.30 -0.02 -0.60
CA SER A 52 -11.09 -1.37 -0.08
C SER A 52 -9.95 -1.38 0.93
N TRP A 53 -9.97 -2.32 1.87
CA TRP A 53 -8.90 -2.49 2.85
C TRP A 53 -8.38 -3.93 2.88
N ASP A 54 -7.10 -4.07 3.24
CA ASP A 54 -6.40 -5.34 3.34
C ASP A 54 -6.28 -5.73 4.83
N PRO A 55 -7.03 -6.74 5.30
CA PRO A 55 -7.02 -7.14 6.71
C PRO A 55 -5.65 -7.68 7.18
N GLU A 56 -4.86 -8.29 6.29
CA GLU A 56 -3.54 -8.79 6.65
C GLU A 56 -2.59 -7.64 7.01
N ILE A 57 -2.65 -6.55 6.24
CA ILE A 57 -1.83 -5.36 6.51
C ILE A 57 -2.29 -4.66 7.79
N ILE A 58 -3.61 -4.57 8.04
CA ILE A 58 -4.13 -4.02 9.30
C ILE A 58 -3.60 -4.83 10.49
N THR A 59 -3.65 -6.15 10.39
CA THR A 59 -3.18 -7.04 11.46
C THR A 59 -1.68 -6.90 11.70
N GLN A 60 -0.89 -6.75 10.62
CA GLN A 60 0.56 -6.60 10.71
C GLN A 60 0.97 -5.25 11.28
N GLU A 61 0.38 -4.17 10.78
CA GLU A 61 0.76 -2.81 11.16
C GLU A 61 0.23 -2.40 12.52
N GLN A 62 -0.88 -3.00 12.98
CA GLN A 62 -1.59 -2.59 14.21
C GLN A 62 -1.71 -1.07 14.33
N PRO A 63 -2.24 -0.38 13.31
CA PRO A 63 -2.18 1.06 13.23
C PRO A 63 -3.02 1.74 14.32
N ASP A 64 -2.56 2.91 14.77
CA ASP A 64 -3.36 3.78 15.64
C ASP A 64 -4.50 4.45 14.89
N ILE A 65 -4.29 4.71 13.60
CA ILE A 65 -5.25 5.41 12.72
C ILE A 65 -5.34 4.66 11.40
N VAL A 66 -6.56 4.34 10.98
CA VAL A 66 -6.85 3.84 9.63
C VAL A 66 -7.66 4.88 8.87
N ILE A 67 -7.18 5.24 7.69
CA ILE A 67 -7.85 6.17 6.78
C ILE A 67 -8.28 5.40 5.55
N LEU A 68 -9.58 5.43 5.26
CA LEU A 68 -10.15 4.94 4.02
C LEU A 68 -10.49 6.15 3.14
N GLN A 69 -9.65 6.41 2.13
CA GLN A 69 -9.81 7.54 1.23
C GLN A 69 -10.43 7.06 -0.08
N THR A 70 -11.50 7.70 -0.48
CA THR A 70 -12.13 7.46 -1.79
C THR A 70 -12.55 8.79 -2.42
N ASN A 71 -12.73 8.77 -3.74
CA ASN A 71 -13.28 9.91 -4.46
C ASN A 71 -14.81 9.79 -4.54
N GLU A 72 -15.49 10.92 -4.61
CA GLU A 72 -16.96 10.99 -4.67
C GLU A 72 -17.57 10.03 -5.71
N ARG A 73 -16.98 9.95 -6.90
CA ARG A 73 -17.43 9.06 -7.99
C ARG A 73 -17.42 7.57 -7.65
N PHE A 74 -16.74 7.17 -6.57
CA PHE A 74 -16.66 5.78 -6.12
C PHE A 74 -17.48 5.49 -4.88
N LEU A 75 -18.16 6.49 -4.32
CA LEU A 75 -19.00 6.30 -3.12
C LEU A 75 -20.17 5.34 -3.37
N VAL A 76 -20.55 5.14 -4.63
CA VAL A 76 -21.58 4.16 -5.03
C VAL A 76 -21.07 2.71 -4.99
N ILE A 77 -19.77 2.49 -4.83
CA ILE A 77 -19.17 1.17 -4.74
C ILE A 77 -18.95 0.86 -3.26
N PRO A 78 -19.64 -0.13 -2.70
CA PRO A 78 -19.42 -0.51 -1.31
C PRO A 78 -17.94 -0.88 -1.07
N PRO A 79 -17.34 -0.50 0.06
CA PRO A 79 -16.02 -0.95 0.43
C PRO A 79 -15.93 -2.47 0.45
N ALA A 80 -14.89 -3.04 -0.16
CA ALA A 80 -14.68 -4.48 -0.19
C ALA A 80 -13.79 -4.90 1.00
N PRO A 81 -14.33 -5.66 1.99
CA PRO A 81 -13.60 -6.08 3.18
C PRO A 81 -12.59 -7.22 2.91
N HIS A 82 -12.55 -7.74 1.70
CA HIS A 82 -11.71 -8.88 1.32
C HIS A 82 -10.66 -8.51 0.29
N PHE A 83 -10.28 -7.24 0.23
CA PHE A 83 -9.19 -6.81 -0.64
C PHE A 83 -7.87 -7.42 -0.13
N ASN A 84 -7.13 -8.04 -1.04
CA ASN A 84 -5.79 -8.53 -0.78
C ASN A 84 -4.84 -7.94 -1.81
N SER A 85 -3.99 -7.04 -1.38
CA SER A 85 -3.06 -6.31 -2.23
C SER A 85 -2.08 -7.23 -2.97
N LEU A 86 -1.68 -8.33 -2.34
CA LEU A 86 -0.78 -9.33 -2.95
C LEU A 86 -1.46 -10.09 -4.09
N THR A 87 -2.71 -10.51 -3.88
CA THR A 87 -3.49 -11.20 -4.93
C THR A 87 -3.69 -10.28 -6.14
N VAL A 88 -4.03 -9.02 -5.90
CA VAL A 88 -4.19 -8.03 -6.98
C VAL A 88 -2.88 -7.84 -7.74
N ALA A 89 -1.76 -7.72 -7.04
CA ALA A 89 -0.44 -7.59 -7.67
C ALA A 89 -0.09 -8.82 -8.54
N ARG A 90 -0.36 -10.03 -8.05
CA ARG A 90 -0.16 -11.28 -8.83
C ARG A 90 -0.99 -11.31 -10.11
N GLN A 91 -2.25 -10.97 -10.03
CA GLN A 91 -3.15 -10.94 -11.19
C GLN A 91 -2.66 -9.95 -12.25
N LYS A 92 -2.16 -8.80 -11.85
CA LYS A 92 -1.61 -7.80 -12.77
C LYS A 92 -0.32 -8.26 -13.45
N ILE A 93 0.58 -8.91 -12.71
CA ILE A 93 1.80 -9.49 -13.27
C ILE A 93 1.43 -10.56 -14.31
N ALA A 94 0.50 -11.45 -13.97
CA ALA A 94 0.02 -12.49 -14.87
C ALA A 94 -0.61 -11.90 -16.15
N GLY A 95 -1.27 -10.74 -16.03
CA GLY A 95 -1.81 -9.99 -17.17
C GLY A 95 -0.76 -9.31 -18.07
N GLY A 96 0.52 -9.38 -17.72
CA GLY A 96 1.62 -8.89 -18.57
C GLY A 96 1.85 -7.37 -18.56
N HIS A 97 1.32 -6.62 -17.62
CA HIS A 97 1.47 -5.17 -17.53
C HIS A 97 2.89 -4.76 -17.09
N VAL A 98 3.68 -4.19 -17.99
CA VAL A 98 5.08 -3.79 -17.75
C VAL A 98 5.19 -2.73 -16.64
N THR A 99 4.31 -1.73 -16.64
CA THR A 99 4.31 -0.65 -15.64
C THR A 99 4.11 -1.20 -14.22
N VAL A 100 3.22 -2.17 -14.08
CA VAL A 100 2.95 -2.84 -12.79
C VAL A 100 4.19 -3.59 -12.29
N ARG A 101 4.95 -4.21 -13.18
CA ARG A 101 6.22 -4.87 -12.81
C ARG A 101 7.24 -3.89 -12.27
N ASN A 102 7.35 -2.70 -12.87
CA ASN A 102 8.23 -1.65 -12.41
C ASN A 102 7.81 -1.11 -11.04
N ASP A 103 6.51 -0.89 -10.85
CA ASP A 103 5.94 -0.45 -9.57
C ASP A 103 6.21 -1.48 -8.47
N ILE A 104 6.06 -2.77 -8.76
CA ILE A 104 6.36 -3.85 -7.80
C ILE A 104 7.85 -3.91 -7.49
N ALA A 105 8.71 -3.81 -8.49
CA ALA A 105 10.15 -3.78 -8.28
C ALA A 105 10.58 -2.60 -7.41
N ALA A 106 10.01 -1.42 -7.65
CA ALA A 106 10.24 -0.24 -6.84
C ALA A 106 9.77 -0.43 -5.38
N SER A 107 8.62 -1.06 -5.18
CA SER A 107 8.11 -1.39 -3.84
C SER A 107 9.02 -2.37 -3.11
N LEU A 108 9.47 -3.43 -3.78
CA LEU A 108 10.40 -4.40 -3.20
C LEU A 108 11.74 -3.76 -2.82
N GLN A 109 12.26 -2.86 -3.68
CA GLN A 109 13.47 -2.11 -3.36
C GLN A 109 13.27 -1.22 -2.14
N GLN A 110 12.15 -0.49 -2.07
CA GLN A 110 11.81 0.32 -0.90
C GLN A 110 11.73 -0.52 0.38
N PHE A 111 11.11 -1.69 0.34
CA PHE A 111 11.01 -2.57 1.51
C PHE A 111 12.39 -3.05 1.97
N ALA A 112 13.28 -3.38 1.03
CA ALA A 112 14.65 -3.76 1.34
C ALA A 112 15.43 -2.60 1.97
N ASP A 113 15.35 -1.41 1.39
CA ASP A 113 16.06 -0.22 1.86
C ASP A 113 15.61 0.21 3.27
N LEU A 114 14.34 -0.03 3.61
CA LEU A 114 13.78 0.27 4.93
C LEU A 114 13.89 -0.88 5.94
N GLY A 115 14.34 -2.07 5.53
CA GLY A 115 14.39 -3.25 6.38
C GLY A 115 13.02 -3.83 6.74
N GLU A 116 12.05 -3.71 5.84
CA GLU A 116 10.67 -4.15 6.03
C GLU A 116 10.50 -5.65 5.70
N GLU A 117 11.04 -6.51 6.54
CA GLU A 117 11.13 -7.97 6.34
C GLU A 117 9.79 -8.65 6.10
N TRP A 118 8.72 -8.21 6.78
CA TRP A 118 7.39 -8.78 6.58
C TRP A 118 6.86 -8.52 5.17
N TYR A 119 7.01 -7.28 4.66
CA TYR A 119 6.60 -6.93 3.30
C TYR A 119 7.45 -7.63 2.25
N LEU A 120 8.76 -7.73 2.47
CA LEU A 120 9.65 -8.48 1.61
C LEU A 120 9.22 -9.95 1.51
N SER A 121 9.04 -10.60 2.63
CA SER A 121 8.60 -12.00 2.72
C SER A 121 7.26 -12.22 2.02
N ARG A 122 6.28 -11.35 2.29
CA ARG A 122 4.94 -11.42 1.70
C ARG A 122 4.97 -11.25 0.18
N HIS A 123 5.81 -10.37 -0.34
CA HIS A 123 5.87 -10.02 -1.76
C HIS A 123 6.94 -10.79 -2.54
N HIS A 124 7.77 -11.59 -1.88
CA HIS A 124 8.84 -12.35 -2.53
C HIS A 124 8.32 -13.22 -3.69
N SER A 125 7.15 -13.81 -3.55
CA SER A 125 6.51 -14.61 -4.60
C SER A 125 6.18 -13.84 -5.88
N LEU A 126 6.14 -12.50 -5.82
CA LEU A 126 5.88 -11.65 -6.99
C LEU A 126 7.11 -11.57 -7.91
N SER A 127 8.31 -11.69 -7.36
CA SER A 127 9.55 -11.67 -8.13
C SER A 127 9.76 -12.94 -8.96
N ILE A 128 9.10 -14.05 -8.58
CA ILE A 128 9.26 -15.38 -9.16
C ILE A 128 8.26 -15.64 -10.30
N VAL A 129 7.28 -14.77 -10.51
CA VAL A 129 6.34 -14.91 -11.64
C VAL A 129 7.10 -14.64 -12.94
N ARG A 130 7.94 -15.61 -13.35
CA ARG A 130 8.46 -15.70 -14.71
C ARG A 130 7.36 -16.28 -15.60
N LYS A 131 7.33 -15.81 -16.83
CA LYS A 131 6.47 -16.38 -17.89
C LYS A 131 6.66 -17.86 -18.00
#